data_603e044aeb0e0b358dea25b44dba859a
#
_entry.id   603e044aeb0e0b358dea25b44dba859a
#
_cell.length_a   1.000
_cell.length_b   1.000
_cell.length_c   1.000
_cell.angle_alpha   90.00
_cell.angle_beta   90.00
_cell.angle_gamma   90.00
#
_symmetry.space_group_name_H-M   'P 1'
#
loop_
_entity.id
_entity.type
_entity.pdbx_description
1 polymer ?
#
loop_
_entity_poly.entity_id
_entity_poly.type
_entity_poly.pdbx_seq_one_letter_code
_entity_poly.pdbx_strand_id
1 'polypeptide(L)'
;MRKNSFYILLIAIVFMLFAYGPGPSSAGAPASHTGAPGEATCAEAGCHDDNAINKGTASLSLQFEDSVKKILPGKTYSMIVRISDKNVTRFGFQLLALDSKTELNAGNYIITDSIRTKITDNRYKLQDRRYVTYTFNGTDAVQKGLGEWKVKWKAPEKIENKITFYLSGVSANDDMSDKGDLVYTKSYTLPIGK
;
A
#
# COMPACT_ATOMS: atom_id res chain seq x y z
N MET A 1 6.14 -35.24 -39.65
CA MET A 1 5.07 -34.41 -39.03
C MET A 1 5.02 -34.45 -37.50
N ARG A 2 5.60 -35.40 -36.79
CA ARG A 2 5.50 -35.52 -35.32
C ARG A 2 6.41 -34.55 -34.51
N LYS A 3 7.53 -34.12 -35.07
CA LYS A 3 8.50 -33.24 -34.34
C LYS A 3 7.97 -31.79 -34.14
N ASN A 4 7.27 -31.25 -35.12
CA ASN A 4 6.78 -29.86 -35.05
C ASN A 4 5.64 -29.69 -34.02
N SER A 5 4.78 -30.72 -33.83
CA SER A 5 3.73 -30.68 -32.80
C SER A 5 4.28 -30.62 -31.37
N PHE A 6 5.44 -31.26 -31.13
CA PHE A 6 6.08 -31.23 -29.81
C PHE A 6 6.63 -29.84 -29.47
N TYR A 7 7.24 -29.14 -30.42
CA TYR A 7 7.76 -27.77 -30.21
C TYR A 7 6.63 -26.75 -30.01
N ILE A 8 5.51 -26.89 -30.74
CA ILE A 8 4.33 -26.04 -30.57
C ILE A 8 3.72 -26.22 -29.17
N LEU A 9 3.63 -27.47 -28.69
CA LEU A 9 3.15 -27.76 -27.33
C LEU A 9 4.09 -27.19 -26.25
N LEU A 10 5.40 -27.31 -26.45
CA LEU A 10 6.40 -26.80 -25.51
C LEU A 10 6.34 -25.27 -25.42
N ILE A 11 6.21 -24.58 -26.57
CA ILE A 11 6.06 -23.13 -26.63
C ILE A 11 4.77 -22.66 -25.95
N ALA A 12 3.66 -23.37 -26.14
CA ALA A 12 2.38 -23.06 -25.49
C ALA A 12 2.46 -23.22 -23.96
N ILE A 13 3.15 -24.26 -23.46
CA ILE A 13 3.36 -24.46 -22.03
C ILE A 13 4.24 -23.36 -21.43
N VAL A 14 5.31 -22.96 -22.14
CA VAL A 14 6.18 -21.85 -21.71
C VAL A 14 5.41 -20.52 -21.68
N PHE A 15 4.55 -20.27 -22.67
CA PHE A 15 3.70 -19.06 -22.66
C PHE A 15 2.66 -19.06 -21.54
N MET A 16 2.09 -20.22 -21.18
CA MET A 16 1.19 -20.32 -20.03
C MET A 16 1.88 -20.04 -18.69
N LEU A 17 3.16 -20.42 -18.54
CA LEU A 17 3.92 -20.17 -17.30
C LEU A 17 4.25 -18.69 -17.08
N PHE A 18 4.32 -17.88 -18.14
CA PHE A 18 4.55 -16.42 -18.04
C PHE A 18 3.25 -15.60 -17.93
N ALA A 19 2.08 -16.20 -18.13
CA ALA A 19 0.80 -15.50 -18.05
C ALA A 19 0.27 -15.31 -16.61
N TYR A 20 0.88 -15.97 -15.62
CA TYR A 20 0.55 -15.78 -14.21
C TYR A 20 1.53 -14.79 -13.58
N GLY A 21 1.23 -13.52 -13.67
CA GLY A 21 1.82 -12.51 -12.79
C GLY A 21 1.47 -12.81 -11.32
N PRO A 22 2.21 -12.25 -10.34
CA PRO A 22 1.80 -12.34 -8.94
C PRO A 22 0.44 -11.69 -8.79
N GLY A 23 -0.58 -12.49 -8.50
CA GLY A 23 -1.93 -12.01 -8.20
C GLY A 23 -2.01 -11.26 -6.88
N PRO A 24 -3.20 -10.76 -6.54
CA PRO A 24 -3.42 -10.04 -5.27
C PRO A 24 -2.96 -10.86 -4.07
N SER A 25 -2.35 -10.21 -3.09
CA SER A 25 -1.78 -10.88 -1.92
C SER A 25 -2.53 -10.48 -0.66
N SER A 26 -3.21 -11.43 -0.03
CA SER A 26 -3.77 -11.24 1.31
C SER A 26 -2.70 -11.17 2.41
N ALA A 27 -1.46 -11.53 2.10
CA ALA A 27 -0.34 -11.49 3.07
C ALA A 27 0.36 -10.12 3.14
N GLY A 28 -0.14 -9.11 2.45
CA GLY A 28 0.39 -7.74 2.40
C GLY A 28 0.73 -7.32 0.98
N ALA A 29 0.53 -6.05 0.66
CA ALA A 29 0.86 -5.48 -0.64
C ALA A 29 2.37 -5.62 -0.93
N PRO A 30 2.75 -5.95 -2.17
CA PRO A 30 4.14 -5.80 -2.59
C PRO A 30 4.61 -4.36 -2.38
N ALA A 31 5.91 -4.15 -2.12
CA ALA A 31 6.45 -2.80 -1.97
C ALA A 31 6.28 -1.97 -3.25
N SER A 32 6.29 -0.64 -3.12
CA SER A 32 6.18 0.33 -4.23
C SER A 32 4.81 0.41 -4.90
N HIS A 33 3.73 0.32 -4.10
CA HIS A 33 2.35 0.42 -4.57
C HIS A 33 1.54 1.52 -3.85
N THR A 34 2.19 2.59 -3.42
CA THR A 34 1.53 3.70 -2.71
C THR A 34 1.02 4.81 -3.62
N GLY A 35 1.40 4.80 -4.90
CA GLY A 35 1.17 5.91 -5.83
C GLY A 35 2.10 7.11 -5.60
N ALA A 36 3.19 6.93 -4.85
CA ALA A 36 4.26 7.90 -4.74
C ALA A 36 5.03 8.05 -6.07
N PRO A 37 5.81 9.11 -6.27
CA PRO A 37 6.61 9.26 -7.47
C PRO A 37 7.45 8.02 -7.79
N GLY A 38 7.36 7.53 -9.02
CA GLY A 38 8.05 6.31 -9.49
C GLY A 38 7.45 4.99 -9.02
N GLU A 39 6.29 5.00 -8.37
CA GLU A 39 5.58 3.82 -7.89
C GLU A 39 4.28 3.56 -8.65
N ALA A 40 3.85 2.30 -8.62
CA ALA A 40 2.50 1.90 -8.96
C ALA A 40 1.50 2.19 -7.82
N THR A 41 0.28 1.73 -7.99
CA THR A 41 -0.75 1.68 -6.94
C THR A 41 -1.25 0.25 -6.75
N CYS A 42 -2.13 0.01 -5.82
CA CYS A 42 -2.81 -1.27 -5.70
C CYS A 42 -3.62 -1.65 -6.97
N ALA A 43 -3.89 -0.68 -7.87
CA ALA A 43 -4.57 -0.90 -9.17
C ALA A 43 -3.58 -1.17 -10.31
N GLU A 44 -2.37 -1.68 -10.02
CA GLU A 44 -1.46 -2.12 -11.08
C GLU A 44 -2.01 -3.34 -11.82
N ALA A 45 -1.67 -3.44 -13.13
CA ALA A 45 -2.13 -4.53 -13.98
C ALA A 45 -1.83 -5.92 -13.38
N GLY A 46 -2.86 -6.76 -13.28
CA GLY A 46 -2.77 -8.07 -12.64
C GLY A 46 -2.93 -8.07 -11.11
N CYS A 47 -3.28 -6.89 -10.53
CA CYS A 47 -3.68 -6.76 -9.13
C CYS A 47 -5.17 -6.36 -9.08
N HIS A 48 -5.52 -5.17 -8.57
CA HIS A 48 -6.92 -4.71 -8.46
C HIS A 48 -7.23 -3.68 -9.57
N ASP A 49 -7.14 -4.07 -10.84
CA ASP A 49 -7.12 -3.16 -12.00
C ASP A 49 -8.46 -2.99 -12.74
N ASP A 50 -9.54 -3.61 -12.29
CA ASP A 50 -10.85 -3.57 -12.94
C ASP A 50 -11.51 -2.18 -12.94
N ASN A 51 -11.19 -1.37 -11.95
CA ASN A 51 -11.83 -0.08 -11.73
C ASN A 51 -10.82 1.08 -11.75
N ALA A 52 -11.26 2.24 -12.22
CA ALA A 52 -10.44 3.44 -12.10
C ALA A 52 -10.19 3.78 -10.62
N ILE A 53 -8.99 4.27 -10.32
CA ILE A 53 -8.60 4.69 -8.96
C ILE A 53 -9.57 5.78 -8.46
N ASN A 54 -9.97 5.69 -7.19
CA ASN A 54 -10.91 6.61 -6.53
C ASN A 54 -12.33 6.64 -7.13
N LYS A 55 -12.73 5.59 -7.87
CA LYS A 55 -14.05 5.52 -8.51
C LYS A 55 -15.19 5.29 -7.53
N GLY A 56 -14.96 4.57 -6.43
CA GLY A 56 -16.00 4.21 -5.47
C GLY A 56 -16.33 5.32 -4.46
N THR A 57 -17.12 4.94 -3.45
CA THR A 57 -17.59 5.85 -2.39
C THR A 57 -16.90 5.67 -1.05
N ALA A 58 -15.91 4.77 -0.96
CA ALA A 58 -15.18 4.57 0.28
C ALA A 58 -14.34 5.80 0.66
N SER A 59 -14.13 5.96 1.94
CA SER A 59 -13.27 7.00 2.50
C SER A 59 -11.93 6.40 2.91
N LEU A 60 -10.83 6.85 2.31
CA LEU A 60 -9.46 6.53 2.70
C LEU A 60 -8.89 7.70 3.49
N SER A 61 -8.30 7.45 4.66
CA SER A 61 -7.70 8.51 5.48
C SER A 61 -6.46 8.06 6.25
N LEU A 62 -5.55 9.01 6.46
CA LEU A 62 -4.46 8.96 7.42
C LEU A 62 -4.72 10.04 8.47
N GLN A 63 -4.76 9.65 9.73
CA GLN A 63 -4.98 10.56 10.85
C GLN A 63 -3.82 10.45 11.84
N PHE A 64 -3.35 11.57 12.35
CA PHE A 64 -2.47 11.62 13.50
C PHE A 64 -3.33 11.68 14.76
N GLU A 65 -3.00 10.90 15.79
CA GLU A 65 -3.78 10.90 17.06
C GLU A 65 -3.82 12.27 17.71
N ASP A 66 -2.69 13.00 17.68
CA ASP A 66 -2.65 14.42 18.06
C ASP A 66 -2.89 15.28 16.81
N SER A 67 -3.71 16.28 16.85
CA SER A 67 -3.99 17.18 15.71
C SER A 67 -2.71 17.82 15.13
N VAL A 68 -1.84 17.04 14.51
CA VAL A 68 -0.52 17.40 14.01
C VAL A 68 -0.66 18.29 12.78
N LYS A 69 -0.14 19.51 12.88
CA LYS A 69 -0.09 20.47 11.76
C LYS A 69 1.32 20.63 11.19
N LYS A 70 2.33 20.21 11.93
CA LYS A 70 3.75 20.34 11.58
C LYS A 70 4.53 19.15 12.09
N ILE A 71 5.53 18.71 11.34
CA ILE A 71 6.44 17.62 11.75
C ILE A 71 7.64 18.23 12.48
N LEU A 72 7.91 17.71 13.68
CA LEU A 72 9.10 18.06 14.47
C LEU A 72 10.19 17.01 14.25
N PRO A 73 11.45 17.39 14.02
CA PRO A 73 12.57 16.46 13.89
C PRO A 73 12.67 15.49 15.08
N GLY A 74 12.97 14.22 14.82
CA GLY A 74 13.16 13.19 15.82
C GLY A 74 11.90 12.75 16.59
N LYS A 75 10.78 13.47 16.46
CA LYS A 75 9.53 13.14 17.16
C LYS A 75 8.88 11.88 16.59
N THR A 76 8.33 11.05 17.48
CA THR A 76 7.49 9.90 17.11
C THR A 76 6.02 10.29 17.12
N TYR A 77 5.29 9.92 16.09
CA TYR A 77 3.87 10.19 15.89
C TYR A 77 3.09 8.88 15.85
N SER A 78 1.97 8.84 16.56
CA SER A 78 0.96 7.78 16.42
C SER A 78 0.00 8.16 15.29
N MET A 79 -0.25 7.23 14.39
CA MET A 79 -1.09 7.42 13.21
C MET A 79 -2.09 6.29 13.06
N ILE A 80 -3.22 6.60 12.47
CA ILE A 80 -4.27 5.65 12.16
C ILE A 80 -4.57 5.75 10.67
N VAL A 81 -4.45 4.63 9.96
CA VAL A 81 -4.96 4.46 8.60
C VAL A 81 -6.36 3.89 8.68
N ARG A 82 -7.31 4.48 7.94
CA ARG A 82 -8.69 3.99 7.86
C ARG A 82 -9.18 3.93 6.43
N ILE A 83 -9.93 2.87 6.13
CA ILE A 83 -10.78 2.76 4.95
C ILE A 83 -12.18 2.45 5.44
N SER A 84 -13.16 3.26 5.04
CA SER A 84 -14.57 3.05 5.39
C SER A 84 -15.40 2.80 4.15
N ASP A 85 -16.01 1.60 4.05
CA ASP A 85 -16.91 1.19 2.98
C ASP A 85 -17.99 0.25 3.54
N LYS A 86 -19.25 0.70 3.55
CA LYS A 86 -20.36 0.09 4.34
C LYS A 86 -20.59 -1.40 4.15
N ASN A 87 -20.29 -1.93 2.97
CA ASN A 87 -20.66 -3.31 2.63
C ASN A 87 -19.47 -4.26 2.55
N VAL A 88 -18.27 -3.79 2.90
CA VAL A 88 -17.02 -4.51 2.72
C VAL A 88 -16.49 -5.02 4.04
N THR A 89 -15.85 -6.18 4.02
CA THR A 89 -15.25 -6.85 5.18
C THR A 89 -13.75 -7.08 5.01
N ARG A 90 -13.21 -6.87 3.81
CA ARG A 90 -11.79 -7.04 3.51
C ARG A 90 -11.18 -5.73 3.02
N PHE A 91 -10.04 -5.39 3.60
CA PHE A 91 -9.32 -4.15 3.29
C PHE A 91 -7.82 -4.38 3.25
N GLY A 92 -7.14 -3.55 2.46
CA GLY A 92 -5.67 -3.53 2.43
C GLY A 92 -5.16 -2.10 2.32
N PHE A 93 -3.90 -1.86 2.69
CA PHE A 93 -3.26 -0.56 2.52
C PHE A 93 -1.75 -0.68 2.34
N GLN A 94 -1.15 0.34 1.78
CA GLN A 94 0.28 0.58 1.85
C GLN A 94 0.54 2.08 2.08
N LEU A 95 1.45 2.40 3.00
CA LEU A 95 1.79 3.77 3.39
C LEU A 95 3.30 3.97 3.31
N LEU A 96 3.70 5.12 2.77
CA LEU A 96 5.09 5.57 2.64
C LEU A 96 5.20 7.03 3.06
N ALA A 97 6.32 7.44 3.66
CA ALA A 97 6.68 8.82 3.91
C ALA A 97 7.93 9.21 3.15
N LEU A 98 7.87 10.30 2.37
CA LEU A 98 8.99 10.83 1.61
C LEU A 98 9.26 12.30 1.96
N ASP A 99 10.52 12.69 1.83
CA ASP A 99 10.88 14.10 1.69
C ASP A 99 10.26 14.63 0.39
N SER A 100 9.50 15.71 0.47
CA SER A 100 8.68 16.20 -0.66
C SER A 100 9.47 16.79 -1.81
N LYS A 101 10.78 17.02 -1.65
CA LYS A 101 11.66 17.59 -2.67
C LYS A 101 12.65 16.58 -3.23
N THR A 102 13.25 15.77 -2.37
CA THR A 102 14.27 14.80 -2.77
C THR A 102 13.67 13.44 -3.11
N GLU A 103 12.40 13.19 -2.74
CA GLU A 103 11.70 11.90 -2.90
C GLU A 103 12.38 10.73 -2.18
N LEU A 104 13.34 11.01 -1.31
CA LEU A 104 13.99 10.01 -0.48
C LEU A 104 13.10 9.63 0.70
N ASN A 105 13.29 8.42 1.21
CA ASN A 105 12.56 7.92 2.37
C ASN A 105 12.72 8.85 3.57
N ALA A 106 11.63 9.19 4.22
CA ALA A 106 11.61 10.08 5.38
C ALA A 106 11.17 9.33 6.63
N GLY A 107 12.09 9.19 7.58
CA GLY A 107 11.83 8.57 8.87
C GLY A 107 11.63 7.06 8.82
N ASN A 108 11.15 6.51 9.94
CA ASN A 108 11.01 5.07 10.12
C ASN A 108 9.67 4.71 10.76
N TYR A 109 9.02 3.68 10.24
CA TYR A 109 7.84 3.11 10.87
C TYR A 109 8.21 2.21 12.04
N ILE A 110 7.39 2.23 13.08
CA ILE A 110 7.49 1.38 14.26
C ILE A 110 6.19 0.59 14.32
N ILE A 111 6.29 -0.72 14.19
CA ILE A 111 5.15 -1.63 14.26
C ILE A 111 4.76 -1.82 15.71
N THR A 112 3.53 -1.46 16.05
CA THR A 112 2.94 -1.64 17.40
C THR A 112 1.88 -2.73 17.42
N ASP A 113 1.41 -3.16 16.25
CA ASP A 113 0.47 -4.26 16.05
C ASP A 113 0.99 -5.16 14.92
N SER A 114 1.83 -6.12 15.27
CA SER A 114 2.43 -7.08 14.34
C SER A 114 1.44 -8.14 13.84
N ILE A 115 0.27 -8.25 14.49
CA ILE A 115 -0.80 -9.12 14.02
C ILE A 115 -1.43 -8.53 12.76
N ARG A 116 -1.63 -7.21 12.72
CA ARG A 116 -2.33 -6.54 11.62
C ARG A 116 -1.42 -5.80 10.64
N THR A 117 -0.19 -5.44 11.05
CA THR A 117 0.72 -4.63 10.22
C THR A 117 2.13 -5.18 10.18
N LYS A 118 2.84 -4.90 9.09
CA LYS A 118 4.27 -5.21 8.91
C LYS A 118 4.96 -4.14 8.08
N ILE A 119 6.29 -4.12 8.14
CA ILE A 119 7.15 -3.36 7.23
C ILE A 119 7.47 -4.22 6.02
N THR A 120 7.52 -3.59 4.84
CA THR A 120 8.03 -4.19 3.61
C THR A 120 8.94 -3.22 2.88
N ASP A 121 9.84 -3.75 2.06
CA ASP A 121 10.77 -3.01 1.21
C ASP A 121 10.87 -3.65 -0.18
N ASN A 122 11.40 -2.91 -1.13
CA ASN A 122 11.66 -3.42 -2.47
C ASN A 122 13.18 -3.66 -2.62
N ARG A 123 13.56 -4.88 -2.96
CA ARG A 123 14.96 -5.27 -3.11
C ARG A 123 15.58 -4.86 -4.44
N TYR A 124 14.78 -4.47 -5.41
CA TYR A 124 15.22 -4.22 -6.79
C TYR A 124 15.11 -2.76 -7.21
N LYS A 125 14.04 -2.07 -6.78
CA LYS A 125 13.76 -0.67 -7.12
C LYS A 125 13.50 0.12 -5.83
N LEU A 126 13.88 1.41 -5.80
CA LEU A 126 13.57 2.29 -4.68
C LEU A 126 13.95 1.66 -3.32
N GLN A 127 15.17 1.10 -3.26
CA GLN A 127 15.66 0.26 -2.16
C GLN A 127 15.81 1.01 -0.83
N ASP A 128 15.88 2.34 -0.88
CA ASP A 128 15.89 3.21 0.29
C ASP A 128 14.53 3.32 0.98
N ARG A 129 13.43 3.03 0.24
CA ARG A 129 12.06 3.22 0.74
C ARG A 129 11.61 2.09 1.67
N ARG A 130 10.91 2.48 2.73
CA ARG A 130 10.33 1.57 3.72
C ARG A 130 8.83 1.83 3.81
N TYR A 131 8.06 0.78 3.62
CA TYR A 131 6.60 0.82 3.59
C TYR A 131 6.05 0.14 4.81
N VAL A 132 4.90 0.62 5.30
CA VAL A 132 4.06 -0.16 6.20
C VAL A 132 2.84 -0.64 5.44
N THR A 133 2.47 -1.90 5.65
CA THR A 133 1.34 -2.55 5.01
C THR A 133 0.66 -3.52 5.99
N TYR A 134 -0.45 -4.09 5.58
CA TYR A 134 -1.19 -5.10 6.33
C TYR A 134 -0.50 -6.48 6.33
N THR A 135 -0.85 -7.33 7.28
CA THR A 135 -0.61 -8.78 7.29
C THR A 135 -1.86 -9.51 6.82
N PHE A 136 -1.82 -10.84 6.72
CA PHE A 136 -3.01 -11.63 6.43
C PHE A 136 -4.17 -11.33 7.40
N ASN A 137 -3.92 -11.34 8.71
CA ASN A 137 -4.92 -11.01 9.72
C ASN A 137 -5.33 -9.52 9.70
N GLY A 138 -4.49 -8.68 9.12
CA GLY A 138 -4.77 -7.26 8.94
C GLY A 138 -5.75 -6.95 7.84
N THR A 139 -6.13 -7.90 6.98
CA THR A 139 -7.14 -7.68 5.94
C THR A 139 -8.56 -7.63 6.49
N ASP A 140 -8.82 -8.26 7.63
CA ASP A 140 -10.16 -8.27 8.23
C ASP A 140 -10.57 -6.88 8.71
N ALA A 141 -11.82 -6.53 8.44
CA ALA A 141 -12.45 -5.34 9.00
C ALA A 141 -12.45 -5.41 10.54
N VAL A 142 -12.18 -4.29 11.21
CA VAL A 142 -12.30 -4.19 12.67
C VAL A 142 -13.76 -4.17 13.11
N GLN A 143 -14.62 -3.69 12.24
CA GLN A 143 -16.08 -3.85 12.26
C GLN A 143 -16.59 -3.78 10.82
N LYS A 144 -17.77 -4.28 10.54
CA LYS A 144 -18.35 -4.25 9.20
C LYS A 144 -18.22 -2.84 8.59
N GLY A 145 -17.59 -2.75 7.44
CA GLY A 145 -17.40 -1.50 6.72
C GLY A 145 -16.23 -0.64 7.19
N LEU A 146 -15.35 -1.14 8.08
CA LEU A 146 -14.19 -0.37 8.55
C LEU A 146 -12.92 -1.22 8.63
N GLY A 147 -11.95 -0.90 7.77
CA GLY A 147 -10.55 -1.27 7.92
C GLY A 147 -9.81 -0.22 8.72
N GLU A 148 -9.10 -0.63 9.78
CA GLU A 148 -8.31 0.28 10.61
C GLU A 148 -6.97 -0.35 11.00
N TRP A 149 -5.90 0.44 10.92
CA TRP A 149 -4.55 0.03 11.33
C TRP A 149 -3.86 1.17 12.08
N LYS A 150 -3.25 0.80 13.21
CA LYS A 150 -2.46 1.71 14.03
C LYS A 150 -0.97 1.51 13.76
N VAL A 151 -0.26 2.58 13.50
CA VAL A 151 1.18 2.57 13.25
C VAL A 151 1.83 3.76 13.95
N LYS A 152 3.10 3.61 14.32
CA LYS A 152 3.92 4.75 14.74
C LYS A 152 4.94 5.06 13.66
N TRP A 153 5.25 6.35 13.53
CA TRP A 153 6.28 6.83 12.63
C TRP A 153 7.19 7.80 13.36
N LYS A 154 8.50 7.52 13.34
CA LYS A 154 9.53 8.41 13.88
C LYS A 154 10.06 9.28 12.75
N ALA A 155 9.93 10.60 12.90
CA ALA A 155 10.47 11.57 11.97
C ALA A 155 12.02 11.51 11.94
N PRO A 156 12.66 11.88 10.81
CA PRO A 156 14.11 12.00 10.76
C PRO A 156 14.63 13.01 11.78
N GLU A 157 15.85 12.80 12.27
CA GLU A 157 16.51 13.75 13.20
C GLU A 157 16.82 15.10 12.53
N LYS A 158 17.00 15.10 11.20
CA LYS A 158 17.15 16.31 10.39
C LYS A 158 16.10 16.30 9.29
N ILE A 159 15.35 17.37 9.17
CA ILE A 159 14.33 17.55 8.14
C ILE A 159 14.55 18.93 7.52
N GLU A 160 14.74 18.99 6.21
CA GLU A 160 14.96 20.23 5.47
C GLU A 160 13.73 20.64 4.65
N ASN A 161 12.92 19.67 4.26
CA ASN A 161 11.76 19.88 3.39
C ASN A 161 10.50 19.30 4.06
N LYS A 162 9.33 19.68 3.54
CA LYS A 162 8.05 19.08 3.93
C LYS A 162 8.10 17.55 3.80
N ILE A 163 7.31 16.87 4.59
CA ILE A 163 7.14 15.42 4.48
C ILE A 163 5.80 15.15 3.82
N THR A 164 5.80 14.30 2.80
CA THR A 164 4.58 13.81 2.15
C THR A 164 4.38 12.33 2.46
N PHE A 165 3.23 12.02 3.01
CA PHE A 165 2.76 10.65 3.21
C PHE A 165 1.91 10.25 2.01
N TYR A 166 2.26 9.15 1.36
CA TYR A 166 1.53 8.55 0.24
C TYR A 166 0.83 7.29 0.72
N LEU A 167 -0.44 7.18 0.45
CA LEU A 167 -1.30 6.12 0.93
C LEU A 167 -2.13 5.56 -0.22
N SER A 168 -2.03 4.26 -0.44
CA SER A 168 -2.93 3.49 -1.30
C SER A 168 -3.69 2.49 -0.45
N GLY A 169 -4.95 2.23 -0.79
CA GLY A 169 -5.79 1.28 -0.08
C GLY A 169 -6.79 0.59 -0.98
N VAL A 170 -7.19 -0.60 -0.59
CA VAL A 170 -8.15 -1.46 -1.30
C VAL A 170 -9.35 -1.71 -0.43
N SER A 171 -10.52 -1.61 -1.04
CA SER A 171 -11.80 -2.09 -0.51
C SER A 171 -12.20 -3.30 -1.37
N ALA A 172 -12.09 -4.52 -0.83
CA ALA A 172 -12.22 -5.76 -1.57
C ALA A 172 -13.58 -6.42 -1.32
N ASN A 173 -14.19 -6.97 -2.38
CA ASN A 173 -15.50 -7.62 -2.34
C ASN A 173 -15.47 -9.03 -1.70
N ASP A 174 -14.27 -9.54 -1.38
CA ASP A 174 -14.02 -10.83 -0.70
C ASP A 174 -14.52 -12.06 -1.48
N ASP A 175 -14.50 -12.02 -2.81
CA ASP A 175 -14.90 -13.12 -3.69
C ASP A 175 -13.74 -14.05 -4.11
N MET A 176 -12.57 -13.90 -3.48
CA MET A 176 -11.31 -14.59 -3.76
C MET A 176 -10.70 -14.25 -5.14
N SER A 177 -11.13 -13.18 -5.77
CA SER A 177 -10.56 -12.66 -7.02
C SER A 177 -10.06 -11.22 -6.83
N ASP A 178 -9.41 -10.68 -7.85
CA ASP A 178 -9.04 -9.27 -7.95
C ASP A 178 -10.14 -8.42 -8.60
N LYS A 179 -11.23 -9.07 -9.04
CA LYS A 179 -12.30 -8.44 -9.82
C LYS A 179 -13.33 -7.73 -8.94
N GLY A 180 -13.72 -6.54 -9.39
CA GLY A 180 -14.70 -5.74 -8.66
C GLY A 180 -14.16 -4.98 -7.47
N ASP A 181 -12.89 -5.16 -7.09
CA ASP A 181 -12.22 -4.42 -6.03
C ASP A 181 -12.05 -2.95 -6.39
N LEU A 182 -12.02 -2.11 -5.37
CA LEU A 182 -11.89 -0.66 -5.52
C LEU A 182 -10.63 -0.16 -4.85
N VAL A 183 -9.82 0.57 -5.61
CA VAL A 183 -8.57 1.15 -5.16
C VAL A 183 -8.71 2.64 -4.93
N TYR A 184 -8.16 3.10 -3.82
CA TYR A 184 -8.14 4.50 -3.41
C TYR A 184 -6.70 4.93 -3.13
N THR A 185 -6.38 6.18 -3.50
CA THR A 185 -5.09 6.78 -3.19
C THR A 185 -5.29 8.15 -2.55
N LYS A 186 -4.39 8.52 -1.66
CA LYS A 186 -4.37 9.84 -1.03
C LYS A 186 -2.96 10.23 -0.60
N SER A 187 -2.66 11.51 -0.65
CA SER A 187 -1.40 12.04 -0.12
C SER A 187 -1.66 13.16 0.89
N TYR A 188 -0.74 13.30 1.84
CA TYR A 188 -0.79 14.29 2.91
C TYR A 188 0.59 14.94 3.04
N THR A 189 0.68 16.23 2.79
CA THR A 189 1.94 16.97 2.93
C THR A 189 1.89 17.84 4.17
N LEU A 190 2.83 17.64 5.08
CA LEU A 190 2.96 18.39 6.31
C LEU A 190 4.26 19.23 6.30
N PRO A 191 4.19 20.51 6.71
CA PRO A 191 5.35 21.36 6.87
C PRO A 191 6.16 20.94 8.09
N ILE A 192 7.42 21.42 8.15
CA ILE A 192 8.30 21.26 9.30
C ILE A 192 7.92 22.28 10.39
N GLY A 193 7.93 21.82 11.64
CA GLY A 193 7.93 22.67 12.82
C GLY A 193 9.35 23.01 13.27
N LYS A 194 9.50 24.12 13.92
CA LYS A 194 10.71 24.52 14.64
C LYS A 194 10.59 24.07 16.08
#